data_5813abc8b37297c1dcaa885e3cd41b37
#
_entry.id   5813abc8b37297c1dcaa885e3cd41b37
#
_cell.length_a   1.000
_cell.length_b   1.000
_cell.length_c   1.000
_cell.angle_alpha   90.00
_cell.angle_beta   90.00
_cell.angle_gamma   90.00
#
_symmetry.space_group_name_H-M   'P 1'
#
loop_
_entity.id
_entity.type
_entity.pdbx_description
1 polymer ?
#
loop_
_entity_poly.entity_id
_entity_poly.type
_entity_poly.pdbx_seq_one_letter_code
_entity_poly.pdbx_strand_id
1 'polypeptide(L)'
;MALPWLEAMPPLSRLSSVMGATVPTPPTRLAFLFVPNGVNAPKWAPTGTGAGWSPSPLLEPLERVREHVSILSGLAHHNAKALGDGPGDHARSSACFLTGA
;
A
#
# COMPACT_ATOMS: atom_id res chain seq x y z
N MET A 1 -5.38 -17.40 14.43
CA MET A 1 -6.84 -17.22 14.47
C MET A 1 -7.17 -15.96 15.25
N ALA A 2 -7.03 -14.77 14.64
CA ALA A 2 -7.32 -13.49 15.30
C ALA A 2 -8.11 -12.50 14.40
N LEU A 3 -8.64 -12.98 13.27
CA LEU A 3 -9.37 -12.15 12.31
C LEU A 3 -10.85 -11.84 12.68
N PRO A 4 -11.59 -12.64 13.47
CA PRO A 4 -13.00 -12.35 13.74
C PRO A 4 -13.23 -11.11 14.62
N TRP A 5 -12.21 -10.64 15.34
CA TRP A 5 -12.36 -9.50 16.26
C TRP A 5 -12.36 -8.14 15.56
N LEU A 6 -11.77 -8.02 14.38
CA LEU A 6 -11.73 -6.77 13.64
C LEU A 6 -13.11 -6.35 13.10
N GLU A 7 -13.95 -7.32 12.75
CA GLU A 7 -15.32 -7.05 12.30
C GLU A 7 -16.25 -6.71 13.48
N ALA A 8 -15.94 -7.20 14.68
CA ALA A 8 -16.71 -6.94 15.89
C ALA A 8 -16.37 -5.62 16.59
N MET A 9 -15.28 -4.95 16.16
CA MET A 9 -14.93 -3.63 16.69
C MET A 9 -15.84 -2.58 16.05
N PRO A 10 -16.86 -2.07 16.75
CA PRO A 10 -17.63 -0.96 16.20
C PRO A 10 -16.70 0.23 16.05
N PRO A 11 -16.73 0.93 14.91
CA PRO A 11 -15.93 2.14 14.75
C PRO A 11 -16.25 3.10 15.90
N LEU A 12 -15.23 3.72 16.47
CA LEU A 12 -15.37 4.71 17.54
C LEU A 12 -16.41 5.81 17.22
N SER A 13 -16.71 6.00 15.93
CA SER A 13 -17.78 6.88 15.45
C SER A 13 -19.17 6.54 15.97
N ARG A 14 -19.41 5.28 16.40
CA ARG A 14 -20.69 4.93 17.04
C ARG A 14 -20.84 5.44 18.47
N LEU A 15 -19.74 5.76 19.13
CA LEU A 15 -19.79 6.42 20.45
C LEU A 15 -20.21 7.90 20.34
N SER A 16 -20.01 8.52 19.20
CA SER A 16 -20.43 9.92 18.96
C SER A 16 -21.94 10.04 18.70
N SER A 17 -22.64 8.95 18.37
CA SER A 17 -24.08 8.97 18.10
C SER A 17 -24.94 9.15 19.36
N VAL A 18 -24.35 9.05 20.55
CA VAL A 18 -25.07 9.27 21.82
C VAL A 18 -25.18 10.76 22.18
N MET A 19 -24.45 11.63 21.47
CA MET A 19 -24.42 13.08 21.75
C MET A 19 -24.97 13.96 20.61
N GLY A 20 -25.85 13.43 19.80
CA GLY A 20 -26.83 14.22 19.05
C GLY A 20 -26.29 15.19 18.00
N ALA A 21 -25.46 14.75 17.06
CA ALA A 21 -25.37 15.31 15.70
C ALA A 21 -24.40 14.46 14.87
N THR A 22 -24.89 13.48 14.14
CA THR A 22 -24.04 12.64 13.30
C THR A 22 -24.10 13.12 11.88
N VAL A 23 -23.05 13.84 11.46
CA VAL A 23 -22.62 13.74 10.08
C VAL A 23 -22.04 12.32 9.93
N PRO A 24 -22.61 11.44 9.12
CA PRO A 24 -22.06 10.11 8.94
C PRO A 24 -20.67 10.22 8.31
N THR A 25 -19.65 10.03 9.13
CA THR A 25 -18.27 9.95 8.62
C THR A 25 -18.14 8.63 7.87
N PRO A 26 -17.78 8.64 6.60
CA PRO A 26 -17.58 7.40 5.86
C PRO A 26 -16.52 6.53 6.56
N PRO A 27 -16.69 5.21 6.59
CA PRO A 27 -15.74 4.33 7.24
C PRO A 27 -14.37 4.42 6.54
N THR A 28 -13.31 4.50 7.34
CA THR A 28 -11.95 4.38 6.82
C THR A 28 -11.75 2.98 6.24
N ARG A 29 -11.29 2.91 5.01
CA ARG A 29 -10.98 1.66 4.33
C ARG A 29 -9.49 1.62 4.01
N LEU A 30 -8.89 0.45 4.17
CA LEU A 30 -7.49 0.21 3.87
C LEU A 30 -7.39 -1.04 3.00
N ALA A 31 -6.60 -0.97 1.93
CA ALA A 31 -6.36 -2.08 1.04
C ALA A 31 -4.86 -2.19 0.73
N PHE A 32 -4.37 -3.41 0.64
CA PHE A 32 -3.00 -3.72 0.26
C PHE A 32 -3.03 -4.59 -1.00
N LEU A 33 -2.33 -4.15 -2.04
CA LEU A 33 -2.20 -4.89 -3.29
C LEU A 33 -0.72 -5.24 -3.49
N PHE A 34 -0.46 -6.51 -3.70
CA PHE A 34 0.88 -7.04 -3.89
C PHE A 34 1.04 -7.65 -5.29
N VAL A 35 2.13 -7.31 -5.95
CA VAL A 35 2.51 -7.85 -7.26
C VAL A 35 3.87 -8.54 -7.13
N PRO A 36 3.93 -9.88 -7.08
CA PRO A 36 5.14 -10.62 -6.75
C PRO A 36 6.22 -10.61 -7.84
N ASN A 37 5.85 -10.35 -9.08
CA ASN A 37 6.77 -10.42 -10.23
C ASN A 37 7.56 -9.12 -10.47
N GLY A 38 7.40 -8.12 -9.61
CA GLY A 38 8.03 -6.83 -9.79
C GLY A 38 7.44 -6.00 -10.94
N VAL A 39 8.16 -4.99 -11.34
CA VAL A 39 7.75 -4.04 -12.39
C VAL A 39 8.91 -3.79 -13.36
N ASN A 40 8.59 -3.34 -14.58
CA ASN A 40 9.58 -2.83 -15.50
C ASN A 40 10.08 -1.46 -14.98
N ALA A 41 11.18 -1.45 -14.24
CA ALA A 41 11.68 -0.27 -13.55
C ALA A 41 11.87 0.97 -14.45
N PRO A 42 12.46 0.86 -15.67
CA PRO A 42 12.59 1.98 -16.58
C PRO A 42 11.25 2.61 -17.03
N LYS A 43 10.18 1.83 -17.05
CA LYS A 43 8.84 2.30 -17.42
C LYS A 43 7.96 2.64 -16.21
N TRP A 44 8.42 2.28 -15.03
CA TRP A 44 7.72 2.56 -13.78
C TRP A 44 8.09 3.92 -13.18
N ALA A 45 9.38 4.26 -13.19
CA ALA A 45 9.88 5.42 -12.48
C ALA A 45 9.25 6.73 -13.00
N PRO A 46 8.57 7.51 -12.15
CA PRO A 46 8.09 8.83 -12.53
C PRO A 46 9.26 9.80 -12.75
N THR A 47 9.00 10.89 -13.45
CA THR A 47 9.97 11.97 -13.62
C THR A 47 9.68 13.09 -12.63
N GLY A 48 10.72 13.64 -12.04
CA GLY A 48 10.60 14.69 -11.02
C GLY A 48 10.34 14.15 -9.61
N THR A 49 10.17 15.05 -8.67
CA THR A 49 9.98 14.75 -7.23
C THR A 49 8.95 15.70 -6.61
N GLY A 50 8.45 15.33 -5.44
CA GLY A 50 7.46 16.12 -4.73
C GLY A 50 6.13 16.22 -5.49
N ALA A 51 5.37 17.27 -5.29
CA ALA A 51 4.05 17.44 -5.90
C ALA A 51 4.10 17.64 -7.44
N GLY A 52 5.27 17.97 -7.99
CA GLY A 52 5.47 18.22 -9.41
C GLY A 52 5.90 17.00 -10.24
N TRP A 53 5.82 15.78 -9.70
CA TRP A 53 6.18 14.58 -10.45
C TRP A 53 5.27 14.36 -11.68
N SER A 54 5.83 13.79 -12.73
CA SER A 54 5.10 13.42 -13.94
C SER A 54 5.03 11.90 -14.08
N PRO A 55 3.87 11.34 -14.49
CA PRO A 55 3.73 9.91 -14.62
C PRO A 55 4.60 9.33 -15.72
N SER A 56 5.07 8.13 -15.49
CA SER A 56 5.68 7.27 -16.49
C SER A 56 4.59 6.51 -17.26
N PRO A 57 4.91 5.81 -18.36
CA PRO A 57 3.91 5.07 -19.13
C PRO A 57 3.10 4.05 -18.32
N LEU A 58 3.68 3.45 -17.27
CA LEU A 58 2.95 2.52 -16.40
C LEU A 58 2.08 3.22 -15.36
N LEU A 59 2.33 4.49 -15.09
CA LEU A 59 1.61 5.29 -14.11
C LEU A 59 0.55 6.20 -14.76
N GLU A 60 0.49 6.28 -16.09
CA GLU A 60 -0.53 7.08 -16.81
C GLU A 60 -1.97 6.83 -16.35
N PRO A 61 -2.38 5.58 -16.06
CA PRO A 61 -3.74 5.33 -15.56
C PRO A 61 -4.07 6.05 -14.24
N LEU A 62 -3.05 6.44 -13.47
CA LEU A 62 -3.22 7.16 -12.21
C LEU A 62 -3.32 8.68 -12.37
N GLU A 63 -3.15 9.22 -13.59
CA GLU A 63 -3.18 10.67 -13.85
C GLU A 63 -4.43 11.35 -13.30
N ARG A 64 -5.58 10.69 -13.41
CA ARG A 64 -6.87 11.24 -12.95
C ARG A 64 -7.00 11.38 -11.43
N VAL A 65 -6.16 10.65 -10.68
CA VAL A 65 -6.15 10.64 -9.21
C VAL A 65 -4.78 11.01 -8.65
N ARG A 66 -3.93 11.60 -9.48
CA ARG A 66 -2.51 11.91 -9.17
C ARG A 66 -2.35 12.70 -7.87
N GLU A 67 -3.24 13.62 -7.59
CA GLU A 67 -3.21 14.43 -6.36
C GLU A 67 -3.37 13.61 -5.08
N HIS A 68 -3.91 12.39 -5.20
CA HIS A 68 -4.11 11.46 -4.08
C HIS A 68 -3.09 10.33 -4.07
N VAL A 69 -2.09 10.36 -4.96
CA VAL A 69 -1.10 9.29 -5.13
C VAL A 69 0.28 9.75 -4.70
N SER A 70 0.94 8.96 -3.89
CA SER A 70 2.36 9.11 -3.54
C SER A 70 3.15 7.93 -4.06
N ILE A 71 4.18 8.18 -4.85
CA ILE A 71 5.09 7.16 -5.34
C ILE A 71 6.34 7.18 -4.48
N LEU A 72 6.61 6.06 -3.81
CA LEU A 72 7.79 5.89 -2.97
C LEU A 72 8.79 5.00 -3.71
N SER A 73 10.02 5.47 -3.84
CA SER A 73 11.12 4.75 -4.49
C SER A 73 12.34 4.70 -3.57
N GLY A 74 13.32 3.87 -3.93
CA GLY A 74 14.55 3.74 -3.16
C GLY A 74 14.40 2.97 -1.85
N LEU A 75 13.25 2.37 -1.60
CA LEU A 75 13.04 1.50 -0.44
C LEU A 75 13.72 0.14 -0.68
N ALA A 76 14.32 -0.41 0.35
CA ALA A 76 14.95 -1.72 0.32
C ALA A 76 14.60 -2.51 1.58
N HIS A 77 14.43 -3.81 1.41
CA HIS A 77 14.23 -4.75 2.50
C HIS A 77 15.32 -5.82 2.47
N HIS A 78 16.10 -5.94 3.52
CA HIS A 78 17.25 -6.84 3.55
C HIS A 78 16.82 -8.30 3.41
N ASN A 79 15.81 -8.73 4.15
CA ASN A 79 15.33 -10.11 4.16
C ASN A 79 14.63 -10.53 2.85
N ALA A 80 14.28 -9.59 1.98
CA ALA A 80 13.76 -9.89 0.64
C ALA A 80 14.85 -10.31 -0.34
N LYS A 81 16.14 -10.19 0.04
CA LYS A 81 17.28 -10.59 -0.80
C LYS A 81 17.62 -12.06 -0.62
N ALA A 82 18.20 -12.67 -1.66
CA ALA A 82 18.82 -13.99 -1.55
C ALA A 82 20.09 -13.88 -0.69
N LEU A 83 20.02 -14.32 0.55
CA LEU A 83 21.13 -14.27 1.52
C LEU A 83 22.02 -15.53 1.46
N GLY A 84 22.08 -16.18 0.30
CA GLY A 84 22.84 -17.41 0.09
C GLY A 84 21.98 -18.68 0.09
N ASP A 85 20.68 -18.55 0.22
CA ASP A 85 19.71 -19.65 0.30
C ASP A 85 19.16 -20.07 -1.09
N GLY A 86 19.72 -19.52 -2.19
CA GLY A 86 19.35 -19.88 -3.55
C GLY A 86 18.17 -19.06 -4.12
N PRO A 87 17.58 -19.53 -5.24
CA PRO A 87 16.47 -18.84 -5.89
C PRO A 87 15.19 -18.88 -5.04
N GLY A 88 14.28 -17.95 -5.25
CA GLY A 88 13.01 -17.89 -4.50
C GLY A 88 12.49 -16.48 -4.28
N ASP A 89 12.78 -15.57 -5.19
CA ASP A 89 12.45 -14.15 -5.05
C ASP A 89 10.96 -13.89 -4.83
N HIS A 90 10.08 -14.65 -5.49
CA HIS A 90 8.64 -14.52 -5.30
C HIS A 90 8.19 -14.93 -3.89
N ALA A 91 8.73 -16.04 -3.39
CA ALA A 91 8.41 -16.53 -2.05
C ALA A 91 8.90 -15.56 -0.97
N ARG A 92 10.16 -15.08 -1.10
CA ARG A 92 10.73 -14.09 -0.18
C ARG A 92 9.96 -12.79 -0.18
N SER A 93 9.67 -12.25 -1.36
CA SER A 93 8.91 -10.99 -1.45
C SER A 93 7.51 -11.12 -0.87
N SER A 94 6.85 -12.28 -1.07
CA SER A 94 5.55 -12.56 -0.47
C SER A 94 5.63 -12.68 1.06
N ALA A 95 6.67 -13.32 1.58
CA ALA A 95 6.88 -13.46 3.02
C ALA A 95 7.17 -12.11 3.69
N CYS A 96 7.99 -11.27 3.06
CA CYS A 96 8.36 -9.96 3.59
C CYS A 96 7.25 -8.91 3.47
N PHE A 97 6.30 -9.11 2.57
CA PHE A 97 5.21 -8.16 2.35
C PHE A 97 4.34 -8.03 3.60
N LEU A 98 4.22 -6.83 4.15
CA LEU A 98 3.53 -6.47 5.38
C LEU A 98 4.12 -7.04 6.68
N THR A 99 5.00 -8.02 6.64
CA THR A 99 5.56 -8.62 7.85
C THR A 99 6.92 -8.02 8.23
N GLY A 100 7.70 -7.64 7.23
CA GLY A 100 9.08 -7.20 7.42
C GLY A 100 10.04 -8.33 7.79
N ALA A 101 9.60 -9.58 7.71
CA ALA A 101 10.41 -10.76 8.09
C ALA A 101 11.36 -11.18 6.96
#